data_e0484ab7d4ae0012a553a9e1f7577147
#
_entry.id   e0484ab7d4ae0012a553a9e1f7577147
#
_cell.length_a   1.000
_cell.length_b   1.000
_cell.length_c   1.000
_cell.angle_alpha   90.00
_cell.angle_beta   90.00
_cell.angle_gamma   90.00
#
_symmetry.space_group_name_H-M   'P 1'
#
loop_
_entity.id
_entity.type
_entity.pdbx_description
1 polymer ?
#
loop_
_entity_poly.entity_id
_entity_poly.type
_entity_poly.pdbx_seq_one_letter_code
_entity_poly.pdbx_strand_id
1 'polypeptide(L)'
;GTFSVRVHPMPMLRGGRTRQHAVKALLRACSAVMIATVPTVASAESLRCNGQSVSEGDTRLALRYKCGEPLLADTYCAPVYYAPTFQPLPEPFASIVVPCQLVEEWLYDRGPGYLLAVVRIRSGVVQSIHYGRPPSRR
;
A
#
# COMPACT_ATOMS: atom_id res chain seq x y z
N GLY A 1 -49.44 74.87 18.12
CA GLY A 1 -49.44 73.74 17.22
C GLY A 1 -48.64 72.55 17.78
N THR A 2 -49.34 71.54 18.26
CA THR A 2 -48.69 70.27 18.69
C THR A 2 -48.45 69.40 17.50
N PHE A 3 -47.14 69.17 17.18
CA PHE A 3 -46.78 68.18 16.20
C PHE A 3 -46.91 66.79 16.80
N SER A 4 -47.92 66.05 16.37
CA SER A 4 -48.05 64.63 16.68
C SER A 4 -47.26 63.83 15.68
N VAL A 5 -46.09 63.33 16.11
CA VAL A 5 -45.31 62.40 15.31
C VAL A 5 -45.98 61.03 15.42
N ARG A 6 -46.67 60.60 14.38
CA ARG A 6 -47.12 59.22 14.23
C ARG A 6 -45.90 58.36 13.93
N VAL A 7 -45.47 57.62 14.95
CA VAL A 7 -44.53 56.53 14.78
C VAL A 7 -45.28 55.39 14.13
N HIS A 8 -45.03 55.12 12.86
CA HIS A 8 -45.50 53.90 12.23
C HIS A 8 -44.67 52.75 12.77
N PRO A 9 -45.26 51.70 13.32
CA PRO A 9 -44.51 50.53 13.66
C PRO A 9 -43.98 49.90 12.36
N MET A 10 -42.64 49.73 12.27
CA MET A 10 -42.04 48.99 11.20
C MET A 10 -42.59 47.55 11.20
N PRO A 11 -42.94 46.99 10.02
CA PRO A 11 -43.35 45.61 9.96
C PRO A 11 -42.13 44.75 10.35
N MET A 12 -42.24 44.02 11.42
CA MET A 12 -41.26 42.99 11.76
C MET A 12 -41.20 41.99 10.60
N LEU A 13 -40.07 42.00 9.93
CA LEU A 13 -39.71 41.00 8.91
C LEU A 13 -39.70 39.60 9.58
N ARG A 14 -40.79 38.88 9.40
CA ARG A 14 -40.83 37.43 9.67
C ARG A 14 -39.90 36.67 8.73
N GLY A 15 -38.60 36.90 8.81
CA GLY A 15 -37.62 36.31 7.91
C GLY A 15 -36.77 35.21 8.53
N GLY A 16 -37.04 34.84 9.77
CA GLY A 16 -36.12 33.93 10.49
C GLY A 16 -36.32 32.45 10.25
N ARG A 17 -37.48 32.01 9.77
CA ARG A 17 -37.74 30.54 9.65
C ARG A 17 -37.29 29.94 8.34
N THR A 18 -37.37 30.67 7.25
CA THR A 18 -36.99 30.14 5.92
C THR A 18 -35.51 29.99 5.76
N ARG A 19 -34.68 30.86 6.35
CA ARG A 19 -33.24 30.76 6.29
C ARG A 19 -32.68 29.58 7.11
N GLN A 20 -33.30 29.24 8.23
CA GLN A 20 -32.83 28.10 9.04
C GLN A 20 -33.08 26.76 8.35
N HIS A 21 -34.20 26.64 7.62
CA HIS A 21 -34.48 25.41 6.87
C HIS A 21 -33.52 25.24 5.65
N ALA A 22 -33.18 26.31 4.97
CA ALA A 22 -32.22 26.27 3.88
C ALA A 22 -30.81 25.91 4.35
N VAL A 23 -30.35 26.46 5.48
CA VAL A 23 -29.04 26.13 6.05
C VAL A 23 -29.01 24.67 6.56
N LYS A 24 -30.08 24.20 7.19
CA LYS A 24 -30.15 22.78 7.60
C LYS A 24 -30.21 21.81 6.42
N ALA A 25 -30.90 22.19 5.35
CA ALA A 25 -30.94 21.40 4.10
C ALA A 25 -29.57 21.37 3.41
N LEU A 26 -28.85 22.49 3.37
CA LEU A 26 -27.46 22.56 2.84
C LEU A 26 -26.48 21.73 3.68
N LEU A 27 -26.56 21.79 5.00
CA LEU A 27 -25.74 20.96 5.89
C LEU A 27 -26.04 19.46 5.75
N ARG A 28 -27.31 19.09 5.50
CA ARG A 28 -27.68 17.69 5.23
C ARG A 28 -27.21 17.21 3.85
N ALA A 29 -27.19 18.07 2.86
CA ALA A 29 -26.67 17.74 1.52
C ALA A 29 -25.14 17.56 1.51
N CYS A 30 -24.40 18.31 2.32
CA CYS A 30 -22.96 18.13 2.45
C CYS A 30 -22.54 16.89 3.27
N SER A 31 -23.43 16.37 4.13
CA SER A 31 -23.13 15.15 4.91
C SER A 31 -23.21 13.86 4.11
N ALA A 32 -23.79 13.87 2.90
CA ALA A 32 -24.01 12.68 2.09
C ALA A 32 -22.83 12.32 1.16
N VAL A 33 -21.77 13.11 1.10
CA VAL A 33 -20.61 12.88 0.22
C VAL A 33 -19.32 12.65 1.03
N MET A 34 -19.42 12.09 2.21
CA MET A 34 -18.29 11.39 2.81
C MET A 34 -18.22 10.00 2.17
N ILE A 35 -17.69 9.94 0.95
CA ILE A 35 -17.17 8.71 0.39
C ILE A 35 -16.00 8.35 1.28
N ALA A 36 -16.23 7.41 2.19
CA ALA A 36 -15.18 6.78 2.95
C ALA A 36 -14.27 6.09 1.93
N THR A 37 -13.21 6.75 1.53
CA THR A 37 -12.09 6.11 0.85
C THR A 37 -11.48 5.18 1.89
N VAL A 38 -11.97 3.94 1.91
CA VAL A 38 -11.33 2.87 2.67
C VAL A 38 -9.95 2.71 2.04
N PRO A 39 -8.85 3.00 2.74
CA PRO A 39 -7.55 2.67 2.23
C PRO A 39 -7.53 1.15 2.07
N THR A 40 -7.41 0.67 0.83
CA THR A 40 -7.10 -0.71 0.57
C THR A 40 -5.70 -0.93 1.14
N VAL A 41 -5.64 -1.43 2.36
CA VAL A 41 -4.39 -1.90 2.93
C VAL A 41 -3.97 -3.05 2.03
N ALA A 42 -3.01 -2.82 1.15
CA ALA A 42 -2.35 -3.90 0.45
C ALA A 42 -1.78 -4.81 1.56
N SER A 43 -2.38 -5.98 1.71
CA SER A 43 -1.91 -6.97 2.68
C SER A 43 -0.54 -7.41 2.21
N ALA A 44 0.51 -6.88 2.81
CA ALA A 44 1.85 -7.39 2.62
C ALA A 44 1.85 -8.83 3.13
N GLU A 45 2.15 -9.78 2.24
CA GLU A 45 2.24 -11.19 2.64
C GLU A 45 3.36 -11.34 3.65
N SER A 46 3.08 -12.05 4.73
CA SER A 46 4.04 -12.34 5.78
C SER A 46 4.26 -13.83 5.91
N LEU A 47 5.50 -14.24 6.18
CA LEU A 47 5.87 -15.62 6.42
C LEU A 47 5.89 -15.87 7.93
N ARG A 48 5.14 -16.86 8.37
CA ARG A 48 5.17 -17.33 9.75
C ARG A 48 6.01 -18.59 9.89
N CYS A 49 7.02 -18.53 10.78
CA CYS A 49 7.88 -19.63 11.10
C CYS A 49 8.07 -19.68 12.63
N ASN A 50 7.90 -20.86 13.24
CA ASN A 50 8.17 -21.06 14.68
C ASN A 50 7.48 -20.02 15.58
N GLY A 51 6.26 -19.62 15.24
CA GLY A 51 5.51 -18.62 15.99
C GLY A 51 5.93 -17.16 15.77
N GLN A 52 6.95 -16.92 14.94
CA GLN A 52 7.45 -15.58 14.59
C GLN A 52 7.04 -15.20 13.16
N SER A 53 6.92 -13.93 12.89
CA SER A 53 6.56 -13.41 11.58
C SER A 53 7.73 -12.70 10.92
N VAL A 54 7.89 -12.92 9.61
CA VAL A 54 8.81 -12.22 8.72
C VAL A 54 7.98 -11.50 7.67
N SER A 55 8.31 -10.25 7.41
CA SER A 55 7.61 -9.41 6.46
C SER A 55 8.59 -8.78 5.46
N GLU A 56 8.06 -8.18 4.40
CA GLU A 56 8.84 -7.34 3.51
C GLU A 56 9.56 -6.23 4.30
N GLY A 57 10.81 -5.99 3.97
CA GLY A 57 11.67 -5.05 4.68
C GLY A 57 12.51 -5.68 5.80
N ASP A 58 12.19 -6.90 6.25
CA ASP A 58 13.04 -7.63 7.20
C ASP A 58 14.37 -8.01 6.54
N THR A 59 15.42 -8.09 7.37
CA THR A 59 16.74 -8.49 6.86
C THR A 59 16.83 -9.99 6.60
N ARG A 60 17.71 -10.39 5.69
CA ARG A 60 18.06 -11.79 5.46
C ARG A 60 18.49 -12.49 6.74
N LEU A 61 19.20 -11.78 7.61
CA LEU A 61 19.63 -12.31 8.90
C LEU A 61 18.43 -12.60 9.81
N ALA A 62 17.48 -11.68 9.88
CA ALA A 62 16.24 -11.87 10.65
C ALA A 62 15.40 -13.04 10.12
N LEU A 63 15.29 -13.17 8.79
CA LEU A 63 14.61 -14.29 8.15
C LEU A 63 15.24 -15.63 8.57
N ARG A 64 16.56 -15.73 8.46
CA ARG A 64 17.29 -16.96 8.82
C ARG A 64 17.20 -17.27 10.32
N TYR A 65 17.26 -16.26 11.15
CA TYR A 65 17.12 -16.43 12.60
C TYR A 65 15.74 -16.93 13.01
N LYS A 66 14.68 -16.38 12.41
CA LYS A 66 13.29 -16.74 12.72
C LYS A 66 12.84 -18.05 12.07
N CYS A 67 13.22 -18.27 10.83
CA CYS A 67 12.74 -19.40 10.01
C CYS A 67 13.76 -20.52 9.80
N GLY A 68 15.02 -20.30 10.15
CA GLY A 68 16.10 -21.28 9.96
C GLY A 68 16.60 -21.32 8.52
N GLU A 69 17.29 -22.41 8.18
CA GLU A 69 17.81 -22.64 6.82
C GLU A 69 16.67 -22.88 5.84
N PRO A 70 16.74 -22.30 4.63
CA PRO A 70 15.77 -22.62 3.58
C PRO A 70 15.98 -24.05 3.08
N LEU A 71 14.90 -24.65 2.56
CA LEU A 71 14.96 -25.93 1.89
C LEU A 71 15.86 -25.88 0.65
N LEU A 72 15.72 -24.83 -0.13
CA LEU A 72 16.54 -24.52 -1.31
C LEU A 72 16.80 -23.01 -1.33
N ALA A 73 17.98 -22.65 -1.84
CA ALA A 73 18.34 -21.28 -2.10
C ALA A 73 18.93 -21.15 -3.50
N ASP A 74 18.53 -20.14 -4.23
CA ASP A 74 19.02 -19.82 -5.56
C ASP A 74 19.41 -18.35 -5.63
N THR A 75 20.40 -18.03 -6.45
CA THR A 75 20.89 -16.67 -6.63
C THR A 75 21.03 -16.38 -8.12
N TYR A 76 20.50 -15.25 -8.55
CA TYR A 76 20.58 -14.84 -9.95
C TYR A 76 20.72 -13.33 -10.10
N CYS A 77 21.17 -12.90 -11.28
CA CYS A 77 21.19 -11.51 -11.68
C CYS A 77 19.80 -11.09 -12.19
N ALA A 78 19.18 -10.13 -11.54
CA ALA A 78 17.95 -9.54 -12.06
C ALA A 78 18.27 -8.52 -13.16
N PRO A 79 17.45 -8.44 -14.22
CA PRO A 79 17.58 -7.39 -15.20
C PRO A 79 17.32 -6.03 -14.57
N VAL A 80 18.16 -5.05 -14.94
CA VAL A 80 17.95 -3.66 -14.51
C VAL A 80 17.27 -2.91 -15.64
N TYR A 81 16.19 -2.23 -15.29
CA TYR A 81 15.40 -1.45 -16.24
C TYR A 81 15.89 -0.01 -16.27
N TYR A 82 16.04 0.52 -17.46
CA TYR A 82 16.45 1.90 -17.65
C TYR A 82 15.23 2.82 -17.65
N ALA A 83 15.19 3.77 -16.72
CA ALA A 83 14.17 4.83 -16.74
C ALA A 83 14.50 5.84 -17.87
N PRO A 84 13.50 6.37 -18.61
CA PRO A 84 12.06 6.28 -18.39
C PRO A 84 11.35 5.15 -19.14
N THR A 85 12.03 4.35 -19.93
CA THR A 85 11.40 3.38 -20.84
C THR A 85 10.97 2.09 -20.17
N PHE A 86 11.43 1.81 -18.97
CA PHE A 86 11.22 0.55 -18.24
C PHE A 86 11.57 -0.71 -19.06
N GLN A 87 12.47 -0.58 -20.00
CA GLN A 87 12.95 -1.68 -20.81
C GLN A 87 14.28 -2.20 -20.26
N PRO A 88 14.50 -3.52 -20.28
CA PRO A 88 15.80 -4.05 -19.93
C PRO A 88 16.86 -3.58 -20.95
N LEU A 89 18.05 -3.26 -20.46
CA LEU A 89 19.17 -2.97 -21.33
C LEU A 89 19.56 -4.23 -22.12
N PRO A 90 19.71 -4.14 -23.44
CA PRO A 90 20.13 -5.29 -24.23
C PRO A 90 21.58 -5.68 -23.93
N GLU A 91 21.85 -6.97 -23.99
CA GLU A 91 23.23 -7.48 -23.96
C GLU A 91 23.96 -7.15 -25.27
N PRO A 92 25.30 -6.89 -25.24
CA PRO A 92 26.19 -6.97 -24.06
C PRO A 92 26.24 -5.69 -23.21
N PHE A 93 25.49 -4.68 -23.53
CA PHE A 93 25.55 -3.37 -22.84
C PHE A 93 25.14 -3.46 -21.37
N ALA A 94 24.16 -4.31 -21.06
CA ALA A 94 23.71 -4.50 -19.68
C ALA A 94 24.85 -4.97 -18.77
N SER A 95 25.69 -5.89 -19.25
CA SER A 95 26.83 -6.42 -18.50
C SER A 95 27.97 -5.42 -18.30
N ILE A 96 28.10 -4.44 -19.21
CA ILE A 96 29.19 -3.46 -19.19
C ILE A 96 28.80 -2.20 -18.42
N VAL A 97 27.57 -1.72 -18.61
CA VAL A 97 27.12 -0.39 -18.15
C VAL A 97 26.33 -0.47 -16.84
N VAL A 98 25.59 -1.54 -16.63
CA VAL A 98 24.73 -1.70 -15.46
C VAL A 98 25.24 -2.85 -14.60
N PRO A 99 25.60 -2.59 -13.33
CA PRO A 99 26.00 -3.66 -12.43
C PRO A 99 24.84 -4.65 -12.23
N CYS A 100 25.18 -5.93 -12.24
CA CYS A 100 24.23 -6.99 -11.94
C CYS A 100 23.66 -6.82 -10.54
N GLN A 101 22.33 -6.77 -10.42
CA GLN A 101 21.67 -6.80 -9.14
C GLN A 101 21.38 -8.24 -8.74
N LEU A 102 22.11 -8.71 -7.74
CA LEU A 102 21.91 -10.06 -7.21
C LEU A 102 20.59 -10.12 -6.46
N VAL A 103 19.79 -11.10 -6.81
CA VAL A 103 18.55 -11.47 -6.12
C VAL A 103 18.70 -12.91 -5.67
N GLU A 104 18.38 -13.13 -4.40
CA GLU A 104 18.31 -14.47 -3.83
C GLU A 104 16.83 -14.88 -3.71
N GLU A 105 16.53 -16.13 -4.02
CA GLU A 105 15.22 -16.74 -3.78
C GLU A 105 15.41 -17.93 -2.84
N TRP A 106 14.77 -17.84 -1.69
CA TRP A 106 14.80 -18.88 -0.67
C TRP A 106 13.46 -19.56 -0.57
N LEU A 107 13.48 -20.89 -0.65
CA LEU A 107 12.29 -21.72 -0.56
C LEU A 107 12.20 -22.31 0.84
N TYR A 108 11.05 -22.10 1.46
CA TYR A 108 10.71 -22.67 2.76
C TYR A 108 9.55 -23.66 2.63
N ASP A 109 9.75 -24.87 3.18
CA ASP A 109 8.69 -25.84 3.39
C ASP A 109 8.10 -25.62 4.79
N ARG A 110 6.81 -25.33 4.85
CA ARG A 110 6.10 -25.09 6.11
C ARG A 110 5.41 -26.34 6.66
N GLY A 111 5.65 -27.49 6.06
CA GLY A 111 5.08 -28.75 6.44
C GLY A 111 3.82 -29.16 5.65
N PRO A 112 3.26 -30.34 5.93
CA PRO A 112 2.12 -30.88 5.21
C PRO A 112 0.89 -29.99 5.34
N GLY A 113 0.17 -29.82 4.24
CA GLY A 113 -1.04 -28.98 4.17
C GLY A 113 -0.79 -27.49 3.97
N TYR A 114 0.46 -27.04 3.96
CA TYR A 114 0.82 -25.66 3.69
C TYR A 114 1.51 -25.49 2.34
N LEU A 115 1.25 -24.37 1.68
CA LEU A 115 1.97 -24.02 0.46
C LEU A 115 3.44 -23.71 0.79
N LEU A 116 4.33 -24.05 -0.13
CA LEU A 116 5.71 -23.61 -0.07
C LEU A 116 5.76 -22.07 -0.07
N ALA A 117 6.71 -21.50 0.64
CA ALA A 117 6.95 -20.08 0.64
C ALA A 117 8.24 -19.76 -0.12
N VAL A 118 8.16 -18.86 -1.09
CA VAL A 118 9.31 -18.34 -1.83
C VAL A 118 9.57 -16.93 -1.35
N VAL A 119 10.71 -16.72 -0.71
CA VAL A 119 11.15 -15.41 -0.22
C VAL A 119 12.20 -14.86 -1.16
N ARG A 120 11.91 -13.72 -1.76
CA ARG A 120 12.86 -13.01 -2.61
C ARG A 120 13.59 -11.97 -1.79
N ILE A 121 14.91 -12.00 -1.84
CA ILE A 121 15.81 -11.12 -1.10
C ILE A 121 16.64 -10.33 -2.10
N ARG A 122 16.68 -9.01 -1.92
CA ARG A 122 17.54 -8.11 -2.70
C ARG A 122 18.33 -7.22 -1.76
N SER A 123 19.63 -7.10 -1.98
CA SER A 123 20.51 -6.31 -1.12
C SER A 123 20.41 -6.67 0.37
N GLY A 124 20.20 -7.95 0.68
CA GLY A 124 20.11 -8.44 2.04
C GLY A 124 18.79 -8.16 2.75
N VAL A 125 17.78 -7.68 2.03
CA VAL A 125 16.45 -7.34 2.57
C VAL A 125 15.36 -8.13 1.84
N VAL A 126 14.38 -8.62 2.59
CA VAL A 126 13.21 -9.30 2.02
C VAL A 126 12.42 -8.32 1.17
N GLN A 127 12.34 -8.62 -0.12
CA GLN A 127 11.62 -7.82 -1.10
C GLN A 127 10.17 -8.26 -1.28
N SER A 128 9.94 -9.56 -1.31
CA SER A 128 8.62 -10.15 -1.48
C SER A 128 8.56 -11.56 -0.94
N ILE A 129 7.36 -11.97 -0.57
CA ILE A 129 7.04 -13.32 -0.10
C ILE A 129 5.89 -13.82 -0.95
N HIS A 130 6.05 -14.97 -1.59
CA HIS A 130 5.03 -15.61 -2.41
C HIS A 130 4.79 -17.03 -1.94
N TYR A 131 3.54 -17.44 -1.99
CA TYR A 131 3.15 -18.80 -1.66
C TYR A 131 2.83 -19.59 -2.92
N GLY A 132 3.30 -20.84 -2.96
CA GLY A 132 3.08 -21.73 -4.08
C GLY A 132 4.38 -22.27 -4.66
N ARG A 133 4.35 -22.64 -5.94
CA ARG A 133 5.52 -23.16 -6.64
C ARG A 133 6.50 -22.01 -6.94
N PRO A 134 7.83 -22.28 -6.87
CA PRO A 134 8.81 -21.31 -7.33
C PRO A 134 8.54 -20.94 -8.80
N PRO A 135 8.71 -19.66 -9.17
CA PRO A 135 8.54 -19.23 -10.54
C PRO A 135 9.55 -19.92 -11.45
N SER A 136 9.07 -20.47 -12.58
CA SER A 136 9.98 -20.96 -13.61
C SER A 136 10.58 -19.77 -14.35
N ARG A 137 11.88 -19.63 -14.31
CA ARG A 137 12.62 -18.66 -15.15
C ARG A 137 12.84 -19.29 -16.51
N ARG A 138 12.37 -18.59 -17.53
CA ARG A 138 12.65 -18.97 -18.92
C ARG A 138 13.73 -18.05 -19.47
#